data_c9f0528297927e30ffcfbafd6637e0b8
#
_entry.id   c9f0528297927e30ffcfbafd6637e0b8
#
_cell.length_a   1.000
_cell.length_b   1.000
_cell.length_c   1.000
_cell.angle_alpha   90.00
_cell.angle_beta   90.00
_cell.angle_gamma   90.00
#
_symmetry.space_group_name_H-M   'P 1'
#
loop_
_entity.id
_entity.type
_entity.pdbx_description
1 polymer ?
#
loop_
_entity_poly.entity_id
_entity_poly.type
_entity_poly.pdbx_seq_one_letter_code
_entity_poly.pdbx_strand_id
1 'polypeptide(L)'
;MEDNGNIPNKIGELHIIGKIDLDQWVHNRLKPIKSSSLFKILQIKVSFFGNDVIPIDFGDSDNEDHRYFSLFIGTNGVGKSTFLREIIDFFIDSQYGKSRKTESQQVRITSITYVMGGHIYTIEKNEKNRFFFTKDYISVNKPDYPLIIASTMGMFDKFPINSANPLRRKGRYDVPFYRYVGPKASNNMYASKTNAMLQMLSALESVKRRAQLSKVGDILEFIGYEPVINLSYSVKEKYQEQLKNKGEYLDGETRSFLMEIGQKQMQTAQIHPKTDALRHIQNLHLREINQLRLEGFLSCKCTLIRGGKEIDCNQVSSGEFNMLSIIMSVVLSAGNQYLLVLLDEPEISQHPNWQISIVDKLDEALSDYACHFIIATHSHFLVSNLPQNRSKVFDIEYDDDEKIEIVPEESNTYGWSAEQVLLDVFKVGTDRNKYLAEVVGNLMERIGNKDILPDEVGEKLEFLQNVARNLSDIDPMKRVIRSILESFAEDEE
;
A
#
# COMPACT_ATOMS: atom_id res chain seq x y z
N MET A 1 45.24 39.54 20.78
CA MET A 1 43.91 40.20 20.77
C MET A 1 42.99 39.23 20.10
N GLU A 2 42.31 38.48 20.95
CA GLU A 2 41.36 37.43 20.61
C GLU A 2 40.02 38.06 20.23
N ASP A 3 39.42 37.62 19.17
CA ASP A 3 38.05 37.99 18.86
C ASP A 3 37.20 36.74 18.86
N ASN A 4 36.49 36.54 19.97
CA ASN A 4 35.55 35.46 20.20
C ASN A 4 34.21 35.81 19.57
N GLY A 5 33.93 35.23 18.36
CA GLY A 5 32.65 35.31 17.72
C GLY A 5 31.59 34.42 18.37
N ASN A 6 30.72 35.03 19.10
CA ASN A 6 29.52 34.48 19.74
C ASN A 6 28.56 33.87 18.70
N ILE A 7 28.31 32.57 18.81
CA ILE A 7 27.20 31.90 18.13
C ILE A 7 25.92 32.12 18.96
N PRO A 8 24.88 32.72 18.45
CA PRO A 8 23.66 32.91 19.24
C PRO A 8 22.86 31.58 19.31
N ASN A 9 22.80 31.06 20.54
CA ASN A 9 21.77 30.11 20.95
C ASN A 9 20.38 30.79 20.83
N LYS A 10 19.66 30.51 19.75
CA LYS A 10 18.22 30.73 19.66
C LYS A 10 17.54 29.42 19.38
N ILE A 11 17.33 28.65 20.42
CA ILE A 11 16.22 27.67 20.47
C ILE A 11 14.96 28.53 20.56
N GLY A 12 14.29 28.73 19.39
CA GLY A 12 13.02 29.40 19.33
C GLY A 12 11.95 28.56 20.00
N GLU A 13 11.19 29.20 20.86
CA GLU A 13 10.04 28.66 21.56
C GLU A 13 9.08 27.96 20.59
N LEU A 14 8.92 26.65 20.77
CA LEU A 14 7.86 25.85 20.18
C LEU A 14 6.57 26.19 20.93
N HIS A 15 5.63 26.82 20.24
CA HIS A 15 4.27 26.95 20.73
C HIS A 15 3.62 25.56 20.86
N ILE A 16 3.40 25.18 22.10
CA ILE A 16 2.70 23.98 22.53
C ILE A 16 1.21 24.19 22.26
N ILE A 17 0.69 23.50 21.23
CA ILE A 17 -0.76 23.34 21.02
C ILE A 17 -1.08 21.89 21.39
N GLY A 18 -1.81 21.72 22.49
CA GLY A 18 -2.29 20.43 22.98
C GLY A 18 -1.21 19.62 23.71
N LYS A 19 -1.24 19.62 25.04
CA LYS A 19 -0.32 18.89 25.91
C LYS A 19 -0.55 17.36 25.81
N ILE A 20 0.02 16.74 24.79
CA ILE A 20 0.63 15.43 24.98
C ILE A 20 2.11 15.73 25.03
N ASP A 21 2.71 15.51 26.20
CA ASP A 21 4.13 15.73 26.41
C ASP A 21 4.91 14.80 25.48
N LEU A 22 5.43 15.36 24.39
CA LEU A 22 6.17 14.60 23.36
C LEU A 22 7.36 13.88 24.01
N ASP A 23 7.98 14.50 25.02
CA ASP A 23 9.08 13.93 25.76
C ASP A 23 8.63 12.73 26.61
N GLN A 24 7.42 12.77 27.18
CA GLN A 24 6.84 11.67 27.94
C GLN A 24 6.38 10.52 27.03
N TRP A 25 5.79 10.84 25.87
CA TRP A 25 5.42 9.85 24.85
C TRP A 25 6.64 9.14 24.30
N VAL A 26 7.71 9.89 24.01
CA VAL A 26 8.99 9.40 23.52
C VAL A 26 9.73 8.62 24.60
N HIS A 27 9.77 9.13 25.84
CA HIS A 27 10.53 8.50 26.94
C HIS A 27 9.94 7.17 27.38
N ASN A 28 8.61 7.01 27.34
CA ASN A 28 7.93 5.76 27.69
C ASN A 28 8.12 4.66 26.62
N ARG A 29 8.55 5.01 25.41
CA ARG A 29 8.74 4.08 24.27
C ARG A 29 10.19 3.71 23.99
N LEU A 30 11.14 4.32 24.68
CA LEU A 30 12.57 4.03 24.55
C LEU A 30 12.98 2.76 25.30
N LYS A 31 12.38 1.63 24.98
CA LYS A 31 13.08 0.37 25.17
C LYS A 31 14.12 0.24 24.03
N PRO A 32 15.36 -0.21 24.34
CA PRO A 32 16.36 -0.36 23.28
C PRO A 32 15.82 -1.29 22.20
N ILE A 33 15.72 -0.75 20.98
CA ILE A 33 15.27 -1.50 19.79
C ILE A 33 16.30 -2.60 19.55
N LYS A 34 15.94 -3.84 19.88
CA LYS A 34 16.87 -4.98 19.88
C LYS A 34 17.18 -5.51 18.47
N SER A 35 16.48 -5.11 17.42
CA SER A 35 16.64 -5.65 16.08
C SER A 35 17.15 -4.63 15.07
N SER A 36 18.34 -4.87 14.52
CA SER A 36 18.93 -4.07 13.43
C SER A 36 18.19 -4.24 12.08
N SER A 37 17.18 -5.11 12.00
CA SER A 37 16.43 -5.42 10.77
C SER A 37 14.98 -4.95 10.78
N LEU A 38 14.60 -4.07 11.70
CA LEU A 38 13.24 -3.55 11.82
C LEU A 38 13.00 -2.34 10.92
N PHE A 39 11.82 -2.31 10.27
CA PHE A 39 11.24 -1.10 9.68
C PHE A 39 9.76 -0.97 10.03
N LYS A 40 9.36 0.18 10.57
CA LYS A 40 7.97 0.51 10.88
C LYS A 40 7.78 2.01 10.94
N ILE A 41 6.68 2.53 10.37
CA ILE A 41 6.20 3.88 10.70
C ILE A 41 5.60 3.82 12.09
N LEU A 42 6.02 4.73 12.97
CA LEU A 42 5.54 4.84 14.34
C LEU A 42 4.40 5.84 14.45
N GLN A 43 4.54 7.01 13.79
CA GLN A 43 3.54 8.07 13.83
C GLN A 43 3.53 8.87 12.55
N ILE A 44 2.33 9.27 12.12
CA ILE A 44 2.11 10.29 11.09
C ILE A 44 1.23 11.39 11.69
N LYS A 45 1.64 12.65 11.53
CA LYS A 45 0.80 13.81 11.83
C LYS A 45 0.20 14.33 10.55
N VAL A 46 -1.12 14.30 10.43
CA VAL A 46 -1.85 14.61 9.20
C VAL A 46 -3.03 15.54 9.49
N SER A 47 -3.37 16.39 8.53
CA SER A 47 -4.57 17.22 8.51
C SER A 47 -5.37 16.87 7.26
N PHE A 48 -6.69 16.72 7.41
CA PHE A 48 -7.63 16.47 6.32
C PHE A 48 -8.49 17.71 6.09
N PHE A 49 -8.66 18.11 4.83
CA PHE A 49 -9.52 19.21 4.39
C PHE A 49 -9.31 20.55 5.12
N GLY A 50 -8.13 20.76 5.69
CA GLY A 50 -7.78 21.98 6.44
C GLY A 50 -8.18 21.94 7.91
N ASN A 51 -8.64 20.81 8.43
CA ASN A 51 -8.93 20.58 9.84
C ASN A 51 -7.66 20.53 10.70
N ASP A 52 -7.83 20.36 12.00
CA ASP A 52 -6.74 20.21 12.95
C ASP A 52 -5.82 19.03 12.59
N VAL A 53 -4.58 19.08 13.08
CA VAL A 53 -3.60 18.04 12.84
C VAL A 53 -3.88 16.85 13.75
N ILE A 54 -4.16 15.70 13.15
CA ILE A 54 -4.44 14.44 13.83
C ILE A 54 -3.16 13.60 13.88
N PRO A 55 -2.71 13.12 15.05
CA PRO A 55 -1.64 12.14 15.14
C PRO A 55 -2.19 10.73 14.92
N ILE A 56 -1.71 10.03 13.89
CA ILE A 56 -1.96 8.61 13.67
C ILE A 56 -0.83 7.82 14.31
N ASP A 57 -1.16 7.02 15.31
CA ASP A 57 -0.21 6.20 16.04
C ASP A 57 -0.29 4.73 15.57
N PHE A 58 0.79 4.24 14.99
CA PHE A 58 0.88 2.86 14.49
C PHE A 58 1.31 1.85 15.57
N GLY A 59 1.48 2.28 16.81
CA GLY A 59 1.89 1.45 17.94
C GLY A 59 3.40 1.22 18.02
N ASP A 60 3.81 0.58 19.10
CA ASP A 60 5.21 0.35 19.43
C ASP A 60 5.92 -0.66 18.51
N SER A 61 7.23 -0.65 18.53
CA SER A 61 8.11 -1.58 17.81
C SER A 61 8.48 -2.81 18.62
N ASP A 62 7.75 -3.11 19.70
CA ASP A 62 8.12 -4.11 20.71
C ASP A 62 8.06 -5.57 20.22
N ASN A 63 7.46 -5.83 19.06
CA ASN A 63 7.39 -7.16 18.48
C ASN A 63 8.65 -7.47 17.67
N GLU A 64 9.21 -8.67 17.84
CA GLU A 64 10.34 -9.20 17.06
C GLU A 64 9.98 -9.43 15.58
N ASP A 65 8.73 -9.25 15.20
CA ASP A 65 8.25 -9.37 13.83
C ASP A 65 8.75 -8.21 12.96
N HIS A 66 9.18 -8.56 11.75
CA HIS A 66 9.75 -7.61 10.80
C HIS A 66 8.72 -7.09 9.79
N ARG A 67 7.45 -7.51 9.89
CA ARG A 67 6.37 -7.16 8.95
C ARG A 67 5.14 -6.69 9.71
N TYR A 68 4.69 -5.48 9.39
CA TYR A 68 3.53 -4.82 10.01
C TYR A 68 2.48 -4.48 8.97
N PHE A 69 1.21 -4.55 9.37
CA PHE A 69 0.06 -4.27 8.52
C PHE A 69 -0.81 -3.19 9.15
N SER A 70 -1.03 -2.11 8.44
CA SER A 70 -1.95 -1.04 8.85
C SER A 70 -3.00 -0.86 7.78
N LEU A 71 -4.25 -1.15 8.12
CA LEU A 71 -5.37 -1.01 7.21
C LEU A 71 -6.13 0.26 7.51
N PHE A 72 -6.43 1.01 6.47
CA PHE A 72 -7.29 2.18 6.51
C PHE A 72 -8.60 1.83 5.82
N ILE A 73 -9.68 1.82 6.60
CA ILE A 73 -11.06 1.62 6.14
C ILE A 73 -11.82 2.95 6.18
N GLY A 74 -13.07 2.96 5.81
CA GLY A 74 -13.94 4.14 5.85
C GLY A 74 -14.74 4.29 4.56
N THR A 75 -15.68 5.20 4.55
CA THR A 75 -16.59 5.45 3.42
C THR A 75 -15.85 6.00 2.19
N ASN A 76 -16.53 6.01 1.03
CA ASN A 76 -15.98 6.58 -0.19
C ASN A 76 -15.81 8.10 -0.05
N GLY A 77 -14.67 8.61 -0.50
CA GLY A 77 -14.42 10.06 -0.52
C GLY A 77 -13.73 10.62 0.72
N VAL A 78 -13.62 9.89 1.83
CA VAL A 78 -12.94 10.35 3.06
C VAL A 78 -11.44 10.62 2.92
N GLY A 79 -10.83 10.29 1.79
CA GLY A 79 -9.44 10.65 1.51
C GLY A 79 -8.41 9.54 1.64
N LYS A 80 -8.78 8.26 1.82
CA LYS A 80 -7.85 7.12 1.96
C LYS A 80 -6.74 7.08 0.89
N SER A 81 -7.12 7.01 -0.38
CA SER A 81 -6.16 7.00 -1.50
C SER A 81 -5.32 8.30 -1.58
N THR A 82 -5.91 9.43 -1.18
CA THR A 82 -5.21 10.72 -1.12
C THR A 82 -4.18 10.72 0.02
N PHE A 83 -4.51 10.10 1.15
CA PHE A 83 -3.59 9.93 2.27
C PHE A 83 -2.38 9.07 1.88
N LEU A 84 -2.61 7.92 1.24
CA LEU A 84 -1.51 7.07 0.74
C LEU A 84 -0.62 7.84 -0.24
N ARG A 85 -1.21 8.62 -1.14
CA ARG A 85 -0.45 9.46 -2.06
C ARG A 85 0.35 10.54 -1.33
N GLU A 86 -0.22 11.20 -0.33
CA GLU A 86 0.46 12.24 0.43
C GLU A 86 1.68 11.69 1.21
N ILE A 87 1.64 10.44 1.66
CA ILE A 87 2.82 9.76 2.23
C ILE A 87 3.96 9.76 1.20
N ILE A 88 3.69 9.38 -0.05
CA ILE A 88 4.68 9.37 -1.13
C ILE A 88 5.21 10.78 -1.38
N ASP A 89 4.30 11.73 -1.58
CA ASP A 89 4.64 13.13 -1.86
C ASP A 89 5.47 13.75 -0.73
N PHE A 90 5.16 13.43 0.53
CA PHE A 90 5.90 13.91 1.70
C PHE A 90 7.35 13.41 1.72
N PHE A 91 7.57 12.10 1.50
CA PHE A 91 8.93 11.55 1.42
C PHE A 91 9.72 12.13 0.24
N ILE A 92 9.09 12.27 -0.92
CA ILE A 92 9.73 12.83 -2.12
C ILE A 92 10.05 14.31 -1.93
N ASP A 93 9.13 15.09 -1.37
CA ASP A 93 9.35 16.51 -1.08
C ASP A 93 10.46 16.73 -0.08
N SER A 94 10.54 15.88 0.95
CA SER A 94 11.61 15.93 1.93
C SER A 94 12.99 15.71 1.29
N GLN A 95 13.08 14.83 0.29
CA GLN A 95 14.30 14.60 -0.49
C GLN A 95 14.79 15.86 -1.21
N TYR A 96 13.86 16.70 -1.70
CA TYR A 96 14.17 17.94 -2.41
C TYR A 96 14.23 19.16 -1.50
N GLY A 97 13.89 19.01 -0.22
CA GLY A 97 13.90 20.08 0.78
C GLY A 97 12.83 21.15 0.58
N LYS A 98 11.90 20.96 -0.38
CA LYS A 98 10.82 21.89 -0.69
C LYS A 98 9.54 21.15 -1.04
N SER A 99 8.44 21.54 -0.38
CA SER A 99 7.12 21.06 -0.75
C SER A 99 6.58 21.82 -1.96
N ARG A 100 5.81 21.12 -2.80
CA ARG A 100 5.06 21.73 -3.88
C ARG A 100 3.94 22.60 -3.28
N LYS A 101 3.77 23.81 -3.79
CA LYS A 101 2.53 24.59 -3.56
C LYS A 101 1.44 23.96 -4.43
N THR A 102 0.61 23.10 -3.87
CA THR A 102 -0.65 22.68 -4.48
C THR A 102 -1.78 23.45 -3.79
N GLU A 103 -2.57 24.15 -4.56
CA GLU A 103 -3.64 25.05 -4.07
C GLU A 103 -4.82 24.31 -3.42
N SER A 104 -4.89 22.98 -3.51
CA SER A 104 -5.97 22.19 -2.92
C SER A 104 -5.43 20.86 -2.37
N GLN A 105 -4.66 20.89 -1.29
CA GLN A 105 -4.31 19.64 -0.61
C GLN A 105 -5.47 19.28 0.34
N GLN A 106 -6.28 18.31 -0.08
CA GLN A 106 -7.32 17.72 0.76
C GLN A 106 -6.72 16.99 1.98
N VAL A 107 -5.48 16.48 1.84
CA VAL A 107 -4.73 15.79 2.90
C VAL A 107 -3.34 16.40 2.96
N ARG A 108 -2.85 16.73 4.15
CA ARG A 108 -1.54 17.32 4.37
C ARG A 108 -0.82 16.66 5.54
N ILE A 109 0.31 16.02 5.26
CA ILE A 109 1.19 15.48 6.28
C ILE A 109 2.18 16.57 6.74
N THR A 110 2.35 16.69 8.05
CA THR A 110 3.29 17.63 8.68
C THR A 110 4.48 16.93 9.32
N SER A 111 4.34 15.67 9.73
CA SER A 111 5.43 14.89 10.32
C SER A 111 5.25 13.39 10.06
N ILE A 112 6.37 12.69 9.84
CA ILE A 112 6.45 11.23 9.84
C ILE A 112 7.61 10.81 10.72
N THR A 113 7.33 9.94 11.70
CA THR A 113 8.32 9.28 12.55
C THR A 113 8.34 7.79 12.24
N TYR A 114 9.51 7.21 12.00
CA TYR A 114 9.69 5.80 11.69
C TYR A 114 10.96 5.23 12.32
N VAL A 115 10.95 3.93 12.56
CA VAL A 115 12.15 3.18 12.94
C VAL A 115 12.68 2.44 11.72
N MET A 116 13.99 2.46 11.54
CA MET A 116 14.66 1.75 10.45
C MET A 116 16.09 1.37 10.86
N GLY A 117 16.41 0.08 10.81
CA GLY A 117 17.75 -0.41 11.14
C GLY A 117 18.19 -0.11 12.57
N GLY A 118 17.27 -0.10 13.52
CA GLY A 118 17.55 0.20 14.93
C GLY A 118 17.63 1.70 15.26
N HIS A 119 17.40 2.59 14.30
CA HIS A 119 17.40 4.05 14.49
C HIS A 119 16.01 4.63 14.31
N ILE A 120 15.68 5.68 15.08
CA ILE A 120 14.44 6.44 14.94
C ILE A 120 14.73 7.68 14.10
N TYR A 121 13.96 7.83 13.03
CA TYR A 121 14.00 8.98 12.14
C TYR A 121 12.70 9.78 12.27
N THR A 122 12.82 11.11 12.33
CA THR A 122 11.67 12.00 12.22
C THR A 122 11.92 13.01 11.11
N ILE A 123 10.94 13.14 10.25
CA ILE A 123 10.87 14.14 9.19
C ILE A 123 9.72 15.07 9.54
N GLU A 124 10.02 16.36 9.71
CA GLU A 124 9.02 17.39 10.01
C GLU A 124 9.02 18.47 8.95
N LYS A 125 7.83 19.00 8.65
CA LYS A 125 7.62 20.10 7.71
C LYS A 125 6.98 21.27 8.45
N ASN A 126 7.64 22.43 8.47
CA ASN A 126 7.09 23.63 9.08
C ASN A 126 6.08 24.35 8.19
N GLU A 127 5.44 25.40 8.70
CA GLU A 127 4.47 26.24 7.96
C GLU A 127 5.03 26.87 6.69
N LYS A 128 6.35 27.13 6.63
CA LYS A 128 7.05 27.66 5.46
C LYS A 128 7.43 26.57 4.44
N ASN A 129 6.90 25.35 4.62
CA ASN A 129 7.18 24.17 3.78
C ASN A 129 8.68 23.80 3.72
N ARG A 130 9.44 24.03 4.80
CA ARG A 130 10.82 23.57 4.95
C ARG A 130 10.85 22.30 5.78
N PHE A 131 11.70 21.37 5.40
CA PHE A 131 11.88 20.11 6.08
C PHE A 131 13.02 20.14 7.09
N PHE A 132 12.81 19.48 8.21
CA PHE A 132 13.77 19.25 9.29
C PHE A 132 13.84 17.74 9.54
N PHE A 133 15.02 17.28 9.87
CA PHE A 133 15.29 15.85 10.02
C PHE A 133 16.00 15.57 11.31
N THR A 134 15.59 14.53 12.02
CA THR A 134 16.34 14.00 13.16
C THR A 134 16.58 12.50 12.98
N LYS A 135 17.69 12.03 13.52
CA LYS A 135 18.02 10.63 13.72
C LYS A 135 18.38 10.44 15.18
N ASP A 136 17.64 9.55 15.87
CA ASP A 136 17.78 9.34 17.32
C ASP A 136 17.75 10.68 18.09
N TYR A 137 16.81 11.56 17.68
CA TYR A 137 16.57 12.92 18.20
C TYR A 137 17.70 13.93 17.94
N ILE A 138 18.74 13.55 17.23
CA ILE A 138 19.82 14.45 16.82
C ILE A 138 19.53 14.99 15.43
N SER A 139 19.66 16.30 15.23
CA SER A 139 19.46 16.93 13.92
C SER A 139 20.46 16.40 12.92
N VAL A 140 19.97 16.01 11.74
CA VAL A 140 20.75 15.52 10.61
C VAL A 140 20.41 16.29 9.33
N ASN A 141 21.32 16.30 8.37
CA ASN A 141 21.08 17.00 7.10
C ASN A 141 20.07 16.26 6.21
N LYS A 142 20.00 14.94 6.34
CA LYS A 142 19.13 14.08 5.53
C LYS A 142 18.91 12.75 6.22
N PRO A 143 17.68 12.20 6.22
CA PRO A 143 17.41 10.87 6.75
C PRO A 143 17.75 9.79 5.72
N ASP A 144 17.85 8.54 6.18
CA ASP A 144 17.76 7.38 5.31
C ASP A 144 16.28 7.10 4.97
N TYR A 145 16.00 6.70 3.74
CA TYR A 145 14.64 6.43 3.26
C TYR A 145 14.41 4.94 3.06
N PRO A 146 13.23 4.40 3.46
CA PRO A 146 12.82 3.07 3.03
C PRO A 146 12.57 3.05 1.52
N LEU A 147 12.58 1.88 0.90
CA LEU A 147 12.06 1.74 -0.45
C LEU A 147 10.53 1.73 -0.39
N ILE A 148 9.92 2.73 -1.00
CA ILE A 148 8.47 2.88 -1.10
C ILE A 148 7.98 2.19 -2.37
N ILE A 149 7.10 1.21 -2.22
CA ILE A 149 6.45 0.52 -3.33
C ILE A 149 4.96 0.85 -3.25
N ALA A 150 4.44 1.50 -4.28
CA ALA A 150 3.03 1.89 -4.34
C ALA A 150 2.32 1.12 -5.45
N SER A 151 1.23 0.42 -5.10
CA SER A 151 0.43 -0.36 -6.03
C SER A 151 -1.06 -0.09 -5.84
N THR A 152 -1.77 0.03 -6.96
CA THR A 152 -3.23 0.05 -7.03
C THR A 152 -3.70 -0.64 -8.28
N MET A 153 -4.90 -1.19 -8.25
CA MET A 153 -5.58 -1.76 -9.43
C MET A 153 -6.83 -0.95 -9.80
N GLY A 154 -7.11 0.11 -9.06
CA GLY A 154 -8.26 1.00 -9.31
C GLY A 154 -8.11 1.83 -10.58
N MET A 155 -9.23 2.08 -11.26
CA MET A 155 -9.28 2.97 -12.42
C MET A 155 -8.95 4.44 -12.06
N PHE A 156 -9.23 4.85 -10.83
CA PHE A 156 -8.98 6.20 -10.31
C PHE A 156 -7.67 6.31 -9.52
N ASP A 157 -6.67 5.58 -9.99
CA ASP A 157 -5.34 5.56 -9.41
C ASP A 157 -4.77 6.98 -9.21
N LYS A 158 -4.47 7.32 -7.95
CA LYS A 158 -3.88 8.60 -7.57
C LYS A 158 -2.35 8.56 -7.45
N PHE A 159 -1.75 7.37 -7.49
CA PHE A 159 -0.31 7.25 -7.31
C PHE A 159 0.48 7.88 -8.46
N PRO A 160 1.57 8.58 -8.16
CA PRO A 160 2.45 9.15 -9.17
C PRO A 160 3.28 8.05 -9.84
N ILE A 161 3.49 8.19 -11.13
CA ILE A 161 4.29 7.24 -11.92
C ILE A 161 5.74 7.73 -11.95
N ASN A 162 6.69 6.83 -11.68
CA ASN A 162 8.08 7.05 -12.02
C ASN A 162 8.34 6.65 -13.49
N SER A 163 9.22 7.38 -14.18
CA SER A 163 9.52 7.11 -15.58
C SER A 163 10.26 5.78 -15.72
N ALA A 164 9.69 4.88 -16.51
CA ALA A 164 10.37 3.63 -16.88
C ALA A 164 11.44 3.85 -17.97
N ASN A 165 11.49 5.03 -18.58
CA ASN A 165 12.39 5.31 -19.69
C ASN A 165 13.63 6.11 -19.24
N PRO A 166 14.83 5.49 -19.19
CA PRO A 166 16.07 6.15 -18.78
C PRO A 166 16.51 7.29 -19.72
N LEU A 167 16.00 7.33 -20.96
CA LEU A 167 16.31 8.38 -21.94
C LEU A 167 15.45 9.64 -21.78
N ARG A 168 14.37 9.58 -21.02
CA ARG A 168 13.57 10.77 -20.71
C ARG A 168 14.21 11.58 -19.58
N ARG A 169 14.02 12.89 -19.64
CA ARG A 169 14.40 13.79 -18.52
C ARG A 169 13.78 13.27 -17.23
N LYS A 170 14.60 13.06 -16.19
CA LYS A 170 14.14 12.56 -14.88
C LYS A 170 13.00 13.42 -14.37
N GLY A 171 11.87 12.79 -14.11
CA GLY A 171 10.72 13.39 -13.44
C GLY A 171 10.95 13.50 -11.93
N ARG A 172 10.05 14.22 -11.24
CA ARG A 172 10.11 14.40 -9.79
C ARG A 172 10.07 13.06 -9.03
N TYR A 173 9.31 12.10 -9.52
CA TYR A 173 9.11 10.80 -8.90
C TYR A 173 10.18 9.76 -9.29
N ASP A 174 11.17 10.14 -10.08
CA ASP A 174 12.29 9.27 -10.48
C ASP A 174 13.40 9.28 -9.43
N VAL A 175 13.03 8.97 -8.19
CA VAL A 175 13.93 8.84 -7.05
C VAL A 175 14.29 7.38 -6.78
N PRO A 176 15.47 7.08 -6.21
CA PRO A 176 15.92 5.69 -6.04
C PRO A 176 15.05 4.87 -5.08
N PHE A 177 14.37 5.53 -4.16
CA PHE A 177 13.59 4.92 -3.09
C PHE A 177 12.08 4.87 -3.37
N TYR A 178 11.62 5.16 -4.60
CA TYR A 178 10.21 5.05 -4.97
C TYR A 178 10.02 4.17 -6.20
N ARG A 179 9.02 3.31 -6.16
CA ARG A 179 8.58 2.46 -7.28
C ARG A 179 7.06 2.46 -7.34
N TYR A 180 6.53 2.92 -8.46
CA TYR A 180 5.12 2.72 -8.79
C TYR A 180 4.96 1.38 -9.49
N VAL A 181 3.93 0.66 -9.06
CA VAL A 181 3.57 -0.64 -9.59
C VAL A 181 2.05 -0.68 -9.77
N GLY A 182 1.62 -0.36 -10.94
CA GLY A 182 0.20 -0.30 -11.26
C GLY A 182 -0.07 -0.38 -12.76
N PRO A 183 -1.34 -0.40 -13.16
CA PRO A 183 -1.74 -0.61 -14.55
C PRO A 183 -1.46 0.61 -15.45
N LYS A 184 -1.07 1.76 -14.90
CA LYS A 184 -0.79 2.94 -15.71
C LYS A 184 0.50 2.83 -16.48
N ALA A 185 0.43 2.97 -17.80
CA ALA A 185 1.59 3.13 -18.67
C ALA A 185 2.07 4.59 -18.74
N SER A 186 1.17 5.55 -18.52
CA SER A 186 1.41 6.99 -18.39
C SER A 186 0.29 7.61 -17.54
N ASN A 187 0.40 8.90 -17.20
CA ASN A 187 -0.60 9.57 -16.36
C ASN A 187 -2.05 9.46 -16.90
N ASN A 188 -2.22 9.18 -18.18
CA ASN A 188 -3.53 9.12 -18.86
C ASN A 188 -3.79 7.82 -19.62
N MET A 189 -2.91 6.81 -19.52
CA MET A 189 -3.04 5.56 -20.28
C MET A 189 -2.80 4.34 -19.40
N TYR A 190 -3.71 3.38 -19.47
CA TYR A 190 -3.54 2.07 -18.88
C TYR A 190 -2.79 1.14 -19.85
N ALA A 191 -1.89 0.33 -19.33
CA ALA A 191 -1.21 -0.69 -20.09
C ALA A 191 -2.12 -1.90 -20.32
N SER A 192 -1.99 -2.57 -21.46
CA SER A 192 -2.55 -3.93 -21.61
C SER A 192 -1.89 -4.88 -20.61
N LYS A 193 -2.55 -5.98 -20.25
CA LYS A 193 -1.99 -6.99 -19.33
C LYS A 193 -0.64 -7.52 -19.82
N THR A 194 -0.49 -7.73 -21.13
CA THR A 194 0.81 -8.08 -21.73
C THR A 194 1.86 -7.01 -21.46
N ASN A 195 1.53 -5.73 -21.60
CA ASN A 195 2.48 -4.64 -21.36
C ASN A 195 2.88 -4.53 -19.89
N ALA A 196 1.92 -4.69 -18.98
CA ALA A 196 2.20 -4.71 -17.55
C ALA A 196 3.08 -5.91 -17.18
N MET A 197 2.80 -7.10 -17.72
CA MET A 197 3.63 -8.29 -17.52
C MET A 197 5.05 -8.07 -17.99
N LEU A 198 5.27 -7.50 -19.16
CA LEU A 198 6.61 -7.20 -19.68
C LEU A 198 7.38 -6.21 -18.82
N GLN A 199 6.69 -5.21 -18.27
CA GLN A 199 7.30 -4.29 -17.33
C GLN A 199 7.76 -5.01 -16.06
N MET A 200 6.93 -5.91 -15.51
CA MET A 200 7.30 -6.74 -14.37
C MET A 200 8.46 -7.67 -14.71
N LEU A 201 8.40 -8.37 -15.85
CA LEU A 201 9.48 -9.27 -16.30
C LEU A 201 10.81 -8.54 -16.47
N SER A 202 10.80 -7.29 -16.93
CA SER A 202 12.03 -6.50 -17.05
C SER A 202 12.73 -6.26 -15.70
N ALA A 203 12.00 -6.32 -14.59
CA ALA A 203 12.58 -6.23 -13.25
C ALA A 203 13.27 -7.52 -12.81
N LEU A 204 12.98 -8.68 -13.43
CA LEU A 204 13.64 -9.96 -13.12
C LEU A 204 15.17 -9.90 -13.28
N GLU A 205 15.68 -9.15 -14.24
CA GLU A 205 17.13 -8.99 -14.43
C GLU A 205 17.83 -8.30 -13.25
N SER A 206 17.05 -7.56 -12.43
CA SER A 206 17.56 -6.90 -11.23
C SER A 206 17.59 -7.82 -10.01
N VAL A 207 16.96 -8.99 -10.11
CA VAL A 207 16.85 -9.95 -9.00
C VAL A 207 18.24 -10.50 -8.67
N LYS A 208 18.63 -10.37 -7.40
CA LYS A 208 19.93 -10.83 -6.91
C LYS A 208 19.84 -12.15 -6.12
N ARG A 209 18.64 -12.54 -5.73
CA ARG A 209 18.40 -13.72 -4.87
C ARG A 209 17.50 -14.72 -5.58
N ARG A 210 17.93 -15.98 -5.67
CA ARG A 210 17.12 -17.04 -6.26
C ARG A 210 15.78 -17.25 -5.52
N ALA A 211 15.76 -17.10 -4.20
CA ALA A 211 14.54 -17.18 -3.41
C ALA A 211 13.47 -16.20 -3.88
N GLN A 212 13.86 -14.99 -4.27
CA GLN A 212 12.97 -13.97 -4.82
C GLN A 212 12.35 -14.39 -6.16
N LEU A 213 13.14 -15.04 -7.02
CA LEU A 213 12.65 -15.58 -8.29
C LEU A 213 11.68 -16.75 -8.05
N SER A 214 11.99 -17.67 -7.12
CA SER A 214 11.13 -18.80 -6.77
C SER A 214 9.73 -18.33 -6.30
N LYS A 215 9.65 -17.25 -5.54
CA LYS A 215 8.39 -16.67 -5.06
C LYS A 215 7.46 -16.25 -6.21
N VAL A 216 8.00 -15.85 -7.35
CA VAL A 216 7.19 -15.60 -8.56
C VAL A 216 6.54 -16.90 -9.05
N GLY A 217 7.26 -18.02 -9.01
CA GLY A 217 6.70 -19.33 -9.35
C GLY A 217 5.61 -19.77 -8.38
N ASP A 218 5.82 -19.55 -7.07
CA ASP A 218 4.83 -19.91 -6.03
C ASP A 218 3.51 -19.16 -6.21
N ILE A 219 3.58 -17.88 -6.62
CA ILE A 219 2.36 -17.09 -6.93
C ILE A 219 1.65 -17.61 -8.18
N LEU A 220 2.39 -17.97 -9.23
CA LEU A 220 1.77 -18.56 -10.43
C LEU A 220 1.00 -19.84 -10.07
N GLU A 221 1.60 -20.73 -9.29
CA GLU A 221 0.94 -21.94 -8.82
C GLU A 221 -0.27 -21.66 -7.94
N PHE A 222 -0.18 -20.68 -7.03
CA PHE A 222 -1.30 -20.28 -6.17
C PHE A 222 -2.52 -19.83 -6.95
N ILE A 223 -2.34 -19.08 -8.05
CA ILE A 223 -3.44 -18.66 -8.92
C ILE A 223 -3.82 -19.71 -9.96
N GLY A 224 -3.22 -20.92 -9.91
CA GLY A 224 -3.58 -22.07 -10.74
C GLY A 224 -2.87 -22.12 -12.09
N TYR A 225 -1.73 -21.47 -12.26
CA TYR A 225 -0.88 -21.59 -13.45
C TYR A 225 0.37 -22.41 -13.14
N GLU A 226 0.94 -23.01 -14.17
CA GLU A 226 2.26 -23.61 -14.07
C GLU A 226 3.32 -22.52 -13.87
N PRO A 227 4.42 -22.80 -13.14
CA PRO A 227 5.46 -21.80 -12.88
C PRO A 227 6.35 -21.58 -14.13
N VAL A 228 5.71 -21.24 -15.25
CA VAL A 228 6.34 -20.98 -16.55
C VAL A 228 5.71 -19.78 -17.19
N ILE A 229 6.54 -18.87 -17.68
CA ILE A 229 6.12 -17.69 -18.42
C ILE A 229 6.76 -17.74 -19.79
N ASN A 230 5.98 -17.73 -20.86
CA ASN A 230 6.48 -17.66 -22.21
C ASN A 230 6.41 -16.23 -22.73
N LEU A 231 7.51 -15.74 -23.25
CA LEU A 231 7.63 -14.44 -23.92
C LEU A 231 7.98 -14.66 -25.37
N SER A 232 7.14 -14.16 -26.28
CA SER A 232 7.40 -14.14 -27.73
C SER A 232 7.49 -12.70 -28.21
N TYR A 233 8.47 -12.40 -29.05
CA TYR A 233 8.68 -11.06 -29.56
C TYR A 233 9.21 -11.08 -31.00
N SER A 234 8.87 -10.05 -31.77
CA SER A 234 9.29 -9.88 -33.16
C SER A 234 9.40 -8.41 -33.52
N VAL A 235 10.24 -8.09 -34.48
CA VAL A 235 10.32 -6.73 -35.05
C VAL A 235 9.07 -6.45 -35.85
N LYS A 236 8.41 -5.31 -35.64
CA LYS A 236 7.23 -4.91 -36.41
C LYS A 236 7.57 -4.71 -37.88
N GLU A 237 6.68 -5.14 -38.77
CA GLU A 237 6.87 -5.12 -40.22
C GLU A 237 7.38 -3.77 -40.75
N LYS A 238 6.78 -2.67 -40.27
CA LYS A 238 7.20 -1.30 -40.71
C LYS A 238 8.66 -0.96 -40.43
N TYR A 239 9.32 -1.63 -39.50
CA TYR A 239 10.73 -1.42 -39.16
C TYR A 239 11.63 -2.49 -39.76
N GLN A 240 11.11 -3.62 -40.21
CA GLN A 240 11.90 -4.67 -40.87
C GLN A 240 12.53 -4.15 -42.18
N GLU A 241 11.78 -3.34 -42.97
CA GLU A 241 12.33 -2.70 -44.19
C GLU A 241 13.32 -1.60 -43.87
N GLN A 242 13.07 -0.80 -42.81
CA GLN A 242 14.00 0.27 -42.41
C GLN A 242 15.32 -0.27 -41.86
N LEU A 243 15.28 -1.40 -41.15
CA LEU A 243 16.51 -2.07 -40.69
C LEU A 243 17.37 -2.59 -41.86
N LYS A 244 16.74 -3.00 -42.97
CA LYS A 244 17.43 -3.41 -44.19
C LYS A 244 18.02 -2.22 -44.93
N ASN A 245 17.39 -1.04 -44.89
CA ASN A 245 17.67 0.13 -45.70
C ASN A 245 18.51 1.26 -45.03
N LYS A 246 19.29 0.97 -43.98
CA LYS A 246 20.07 1.94 -43.18
C LYS A 246 19.25 2.75 -42.15
N GLY A 247 19.11 2.22 -40.94
CA GLY A 247 18.62 2.99 -39.78
C GLY A 247 19.73 3.91 -39.25
N GLU A 248 19.77 5.15 -39.69
CA GLU A 248 20.79 6.16 -39.27
C GLU A 248 20.53 6.73 -37.85
N TYR A 249 19.45 6.35 -37.19
CA TYR A 249 18.98 6.95 -35.91
C TYR A 249 19.14 6.06 -34.70
N LEU A 250 19.61 4.82 -34.83
CA LEU A 250 19.80 3.88 -33.73
C LEU A 250 21.27 3.77 -33.37
N ASP A 251 21.60 3.73 -32.08
CA ASP A 251 22.95 3.38 -31.65
C ASP A 251 23.36 1.98 -32.14
N GLY A 252 24.65 1.71 -32.23
CA GLY A 252 25.16 0.49 -32.86
C GLY A 252 24.73 -0.79 -32.11
N GLU A 253 24.57 -0.76 -30.78
CA GLU A 253 24.19 -1.92 -29.98
C GLU A 253 22.72 -2.25 -30.19
N THR A 254 21.82 -1.26 -30.07
CA THR A 254 20.39 -1.40 -30.31
C THR A 254 20.10 -1.92 -31.71
N ARG A 255 20.84 -1.41 -32.71
CA ARG A 255 20.72 -1.85 -34.09
C ARG A 255 21.12 -3.31 -34.27
N SER A 256 22.24 -3.72 -33.69
CA SER A 256 22.73 -5.09 -33.76
C SER A 256 21.75 -6.06 -33.15
N PHE A 257 21.20 -5.71 -31.99
CA PHE A 257 20.17 -6.51 -31.29
C PHE A 257 18.88 -6.63 -32.12
N LEU A 258 18.38 -5.54 -32.70
CA LEU A 258 17.22 -5.57 -33.59
C LEU A 258 17.48 -6.37 -34.88
N MET A 259 18.67 -6.32 -35.43
CA MET A 259 19.04 -7.15 -36.60
C MET A 259 19.04 -8.64 -36.25
N GLU A 260 19.56 -9.00 -35.07
CA GLU A 260 19.58 -10.38 -34.62
C GLU A 260 18.14 -10.91 -34.44
N ILE A 261 17.25 -10.13 -33.78
CA ILE A 261 15.82 -10.47 -33.64
C ILE A 261 15.15 -10.55 -35.02
N GLY A 262 15.47 -9.61 -35.93
CA GLY A 262 14.84 -9.51 -37.25
C GLY A 262 15.22 -10.63 -38.23
N GLN A 263 16.27 -11.42 -37.94
CA GLN A 263 16.64 -12.60 -38.73
C GLN A 263 15.63 -13.75 -38.60
N LYS A 264 14.89 -13.81 -37.51
CA LYS A 264 13.85 -14.79 -37.25
C LYS A 264 12.48 -14.12 -37.28
N GLN A 265 11.47 -14.80 -37.80
CA GLN A 265 10.09 -14.28 -37.80
C GLN A 265 9.60 -13.98 -36.38
N MET A 266 9.96 -14.81 -35.40
CA MET A 266 9.60 -14.67 -33.99
C MET A 266 10.65 -15.32 -33.11
N GLN A 267 11.04 -14.61 -32.06
CA GLN A 267 11.87 -15.15 -30.98
C GLN A 267 11.00 -15.53 -29.80
N THR A 268 11.38 -16.58 -29.09
CA THR A 268 10.68 -17.03 -27.87
C THR A 268 11.68 -17.21 -26.75
N ALA A 269 11.31 -16.76 -25.56
CA ALA A 269 12.02 -17.01 -24.31
C ALA A 269 11.05 -17.66 -23.31
N GLN A 270 11.46 -18.76 -22.70
CA GLN A 270 10.75 -19.38 -21.58
C GLN A 270 11.45 -19.00 -20.28
N ILE A 271 10.68 -18.61 -19.31
CA ILE A 271 11.15 -18.25 -17.97
C ILE A 271 10.54 -19.26 -17.00
N HIS A 272 11.40 -19.99 -16.30
CA HIS A 272 11.02 -20.94 -15.26
C HIS A 272 11.46 -20.40 -13.89
N PRO A 273 10.63 -19.62 -13.18
CA PRO A 273 11.03 -18.91 -11.96
C PRO A 273 11.55 -19.86 -10.86
N LYS A 274 11.07 -21.09 -10.81
CA LYS A 274 11.49 -22.10 -9.81
C LYS A 274 12.79 -22.81 -10.16
N THR A 275 13.13 -22.95 -11.42
CA THR A 275 14.24 -23.82 -11.88
C THR A 275 15.38 -23.06 -12.54
N ASP A 276 15.11 -21.94 -13.21
CA ASP A 276 16.11 -21.20 -13.94
C ASP A 276 17.21 -20.62 -13.03
N ALA A 277 18.44 -20.66 -13.50
CA ALA A 277 19.54 -19.97 -12.87
C ALA A 277 19.41 -18.44 -13.10
N LEU A 278 19.81 -17.64 -12.11
CA LEU A 278 19.79 -16.16 -12.23
C LEU A 278 20.54 -15.67 -13.48
N ARG A 279 21.68 -16.30 -13.84
CA ARG A 279 22.43 -15.98 -15.05
C ARG A 279 21.61 -16.16 -16.32
N HIS A 280 20.78 -17.21 -16.39
CA HIS A 280 19.91 -17.44 -17.53
C HIS A 280 18.93 -16.28 -17.69
N ILE A 281 18.23 -15.88 -16.61
CA ILE A 281 17.30 -14.75 -16.61
C ILE A 281 17.99 -13.44 -17.03
N GLN A 282 19.20 -13.18 -16.50
CA GLN A 282 19.98 -11.99 -16.83
C GLN A 282 20.38 -11.92 -18.31
N ASN A 283 20.56 -13.08 -18.95
CA ASN A 283 20.93 -13.17 -20.37
C ASN A 283 19.71 -13.10 -21.33
N LEU A 284 18.48 -12.96 -20.80
CA LEU A 284 17.28 -12.84 -21.65
C LEU A 284 17.05 -11.46 -22.24
N HIS A 285 17.82 -10.46 -21.84
CA HIS A 285 17.71 -9.07 -22.30
C HIS A 285 16.28 -8.49 -22.17
N LEU A 286 15.60 -8.81 -21.06
CA LEU A 286 14.19 -8.46 -20.84
C LEU A 286 13.98 -6.94 -20.75
N ARG A 287 14.98 -6.20 -20.25
CA ARG A 287 14.96 -4.72 -20.20
C ARG A 287 15.02 -4.11 -21.58
N GLU A 288 15.95 -4.57 -22.40
CA GLU A 288 16.13 -4.12 -23.77
C GLU A 288 14.87 -4.45 -24.59
N ILE A 289 14.33 -5.66 -24.46
CA ILE A 289 13.07 -6.06 -25.09
C ILE A 289 11.94 -5.12 -24.68
N ASN A 290 11.77 -4.84 -23.37
CA ASN A 290 10.74 -3.93 -22.89
C ASN A 290 10.96 -2.49 -23.38
N GLN A 291 12.20 -2.00 -23.41
CA GLN A 291 12.54 -0.69 -23.93
C GLN A 291 12.19 -0.57 -25.41
N LEU A 292 12.64 -1.50 -26.26
CA LEU A 292 12.36 -1.52 -27.70
C LEU A 292 10.86 -1.64 -28.00
N ARG A 293 10.12 -2.34 -27.13
CA ARG A 293 8.67 -2.38 -27.20
C ARG A 293 8.06 -1.01 -26.89
N LEU A 294 8.52 -0.33 -25.82
CA LEU A 294 8.05 1.02 -25.44
C LEU A 294 8.34 2.05 -26.53
N GLU A 295 9.46 1.93 -27.21
CA GLU A 295 9.83 2.75 -28.37
C GLU A 295 9.07 2.37 -29.64
N GLY A 296 8.33 1.27 -29.58
CA GLY A 296 7.44 0.82 -30.66
C GLY A 296 8.07 -0.08 -31.72
N PHE A 297 9.33 -0.49 -31.57
CA PHE A 297 10.03 -1.36 -32.53
C PHE A 297 9.57 -2.81 -32.46
N LEU A 298 9.27 -3.33 -31.26
CA LEU A 298 8.88 -4.72 -31.08
C LEU A 298 7.37 -4.89 -30.88
N SER A 299 6.86 -6.00 -31.39
CA SER A 299 5.60 -6.62 -30.99
C SER A 299 5.92 -7.74 -30.02
N CYS A 300 5.26 -7.76 -28.87
CA CYS A 300 5.49 -8.75 -27.84
C CYS A 300 4.18 -9.44 -27.45
N LYS A 301 4.25 -10.73 -27.14
CA LYS A 301 3.18 -11.54 -26.60
C LYS A 301 3.69 -12.29 -25.39
N CYS A 302 2.92 -12.30 -24.31
CA CYS A 302 3.22 -13.05 -23.11
C CYS A 302 2.10 -14.08 -22.88
N THR A 303 2.48 -15.33 -22.59
CA THR A 303 1.53 -16.40 -22.27
C THR A 303 1.91 -17.09 -20.98
N LEU A 304 0.91 -17.53 -20.23
CA LEU A 304 1.01 -18.38 -19.05
C LEU A 304 0.50 -19.77 -19.40
N ILE A 305 0.88 -20.80 -18.64
CA ILE A 305 0.48 -22.18 -18.90
C ILE A 305 -0.48 -22.64 -17.82
N ARG A 306 -1.62 -23.24 -18.22
CA ARG A 306 -2.57 -23.89 -17.31
C ARG A 306 -3.02 -25.23 -17.92
N GLY A 307 -2.73 -26.33 -17.22
CA GLY A 307 -3.05 -27.68 -17.69
C GLY A 307 -2.45 -27.99 -19.06
N GLY A 308 -1.19 -27.62 -19.29
CA GLY A 308 -0.48 -27.81 -20.56
C GLY A 308 -0.94 -26.89 -21.71
N LYS A 309 -1.89 -25.96 -21.49
CA LYS A 309 -2.37 -25.01 -22.52
C LYS A 309 -1.82 -23.62 -22.28
N GLU A 310 -1.35 -22.98 -23.37
CA GLU A 310 -0.94 -21.59 -23.34
C GLU A 310 -2.17 -20.66 -23.32
N ILE A 311 -2.16 -19.73 -22.37
CA ILE A 311 -3.17 -18.69 -22.19
C ILE A 311 -2.50 -17.33 -22.36
N ASP A 312 -2.98 -16.52 -23.32
CA ASP A 312 -2.49 -15.15 -23.51
C ASP A 312 -2.75 -14.30 -22.24
N CYS A 313 -1.77 -13.54 -21.79
CA CYS A 313 -1.93 -12.68 -20.61
C CYS A 313 -3.13 -11.73 -20.70
N ASN A 314 -3.51 -11.30 -21.90
CA ASN A 314 -4.70 -10.46 -22.09
C ASN A 314 -6.02 -11.23 -21.83
N GLN A 315 -6.01 -12.57 -21.94
CA GLN A 315 -7.15 -13.45 -21.68
C GLN A 315 -7.25 -13.92 -20.22
N VAL A 316 -6.20 -13.73 -19.42
CA VAL A 316 -6.21 -13.98 -17.98
C VAL A 316 -7.30 -13.12 -17.33
N SER A 317 -8.08 -13.67 -16.39
CA SER A 317 -9.13 -12.90 -15.71
C SER A 317 -8.54 -11.66 -15.02
N SER A 318 -9.34 -10.64 -14.79
CA SER A 318 -8.84 -9.40 -14.14
C SER A 318 -8.37 -9.67 -12.73
N GLY A 319 -9.09 -10.49 -11.96
CA GLY A 319 -8.70 -10.83 -10.59
C GLY A 319 -7.40 -11.64 -10.52
N GLU A 320 -7.23 -12.67 -11.37
CA GLU A 320 -5.98 -13.44 -11.46
C GLU A 320 -4.81 -12.53 -11.80
N PHE A 321 -4.99 -11.66 -12.79
CA PHE A 321 -3.94 -10.75 -13.22
C PHE A 321 -3.59 -9.71 -12.15
N ASN A 322 -4.59 -9.18 -11.43
CA ASN A 322 -4.38 -8.22 -10.34
C ASN A 322 -3.57 -8.86 -9.20
N MET A 323 -3.97 -10.07 -8.76
CA MET A 323 -3.26 -10.79 -7.71
C MET A 323 -1.80 -11.05 -8.12
N LEU A 324 -1.59 -11.57 -9.33
CA LEU A 324 -0.25 -11.80 -9.86
C LEU A 324 0.56 -10.50 -9.92
N SER A 325 -0.03 -9.43 -10.44
CA SER A 325 0.64 -8.15 -10.62
C SER A 325 1.07 -7.53 -9.31
N ILE A 326 0.19 -7.49 -8.30
CA ILE A 326 0.51 -6.91 -6.99
C ILE A 326 1.71 -7.65 -6.39
N ILE A 327 1.59 -8.98 -6.22
CA ILE A 327 2.59 -9.74 -5.48
C ILE A 327 3.91 -9.80 -6.28
N MET A 328 3.84 -10.12 -7.57
CA MET A 328 5.03 -10.19 -8.43
C MET A 328 5.77 -8.86 -8.45
N SER A 329 5.07 -7.76 -8.57
CA SER A 329 5.68 -6.44 -8.64
C SER A 329 6.31 -6.01 -7.33
N VAL A 330 5.66 -6.27 -6.19
CA VAL A 330 6.24 -6.00 -4.88
C VAL A 330 7.49 -6.84 -4.67
N VAL A 331 7.41 -8.14 -4.94
CA VAL A 331 8.55 -9.06 -4.82
C VAL A 331 9.72 -8.65 -5.72
N LEU A 332 9.46 -8.31 -6.99
CA LEU A 332 10.52 -7.97 -7.93
C LEU A 332 11.11 -6.57 -7.69
N SER A 333 10.32 -5.66 -7.11
CA SER A 333 10.78 -4.31 -6.75
C SER A 333 11.55 -4.28 -5.43
N ALA A 334 11.43 -5.30 -4.58
CA ALA A 334 12.04 -5.37 -3.25
C ALA A 334 13.58 -5.48 -3.35
N GLY A 335 14.24 -4.35 -3.59
CA GLY A 335 15.71 -4.26 -3.72
C GLY A 335 16.45 -4.05 -2.41
N ASN A 336 15.78 -3.47 -1.40
CA ASN A 336 16.31 -3.12 -0.09
C ASN A 336 15.71 -4.02 1.00
N GLN A 337 16.33 -4.00 2.19
CA GLN A 337 15.81 -4.73 3.34
C GLN A 337 14.61 -4.05 3.99
N TYR A 338 14.46 -2.72 3.82
CA TYR A 338 13.44 -1.89 4.46
C TYR A 338 12.42 -1.42 3.45
N LEU A 339 11.16 -1.87 3.58
CA LEU A 339 10.11 -1.61 2.62
C LEU A 339 8.91 -0.91 3.27
N LEU A 340 8.45 0.16 2.63
CA LEU A 340 7.13 0.73 2.86
C LEU A 340 6.25 0.36 1.65
N VAL A 341 5.27 -0.50 1.86
CA VAL A 341 4.38 -0.98 0.79
C VAL A 341 3.02 -0.32 0.95
N LEU A 342 2.64 0.49 -0.02
CA LEU A 342 1.37 1.21 -0.05
C LEU A 342 0.44 0.55 -1.07
N LEU A 343 -0.68 0.01 -0.61
CA LEU A 343 -1.67 -0.65 -1.45
C LEU A 343 -3.00 0.10 -1.39
N ASP A 344 -3.53 0.49 -2.54
CA ASP A 344 -4.82 1.15 -2.65
C ASP A 344 -5.82 0.22 -3.33
N GLU A 345 -6.84 -0.21 -2.57
CA GLU A 345 -7.90 -1.13 -2.99
C GLU A 345 -7.36 -2.40 -3.70
N PRO A 346 -6.47 -3.16 -3.05
CA PRO A 346 -5.88 -4.34 -3.68
C PRO A 346 -6.91 -5.42 -4.02
N GLU A 347 -8.07 -5.40 -3.39
CA GLU A 347 -9.17 -6.34 -3.57
C GLU A 347 -9.97 -6.17 -4.88
N ILE A 348 -9.77 -5.07 -5.61
CA ILE A 348 -10.56 -4.79 -6.82
C ILE A 348 -10.50 -5.94 -7.82
N SER A 349 -11.68 -6.38 -8.27
CA SER A 349 -11.86 -7.49 -9.22
C SER A 349 -11.37 -8.85 -8.75
N GLN A 350 -11.02 -9.01 -7.47
CA GLN A 350 -10.59 -10.28 -6.91
C GLN A 350 -11.78 -11.11 -6.38
N HIS A 351 -11.67 -12.42 -6.52
CA HIS A 351 -12.59 -13.35 -5.89
C HIS A 351 -12.44 -13.28 -4.35
N PRO A 352 -13.52 -13.41 -3.54
CA PRO A 352 -13.44 -13.36 -2.08
C PRO A 352 -12.33 -14.21 -1.46
N ASN A 353 -12.12 -15.44 -1.93
CA ASN A 353 -11.06 -16.31 -1.43
C ASN A 353 -9.66 -15.70 -1.63
N TRP A 354 -9.45 -14.93 -2.67
CA TRP A 354 -8.17 -14.24 -2.92
C TRP A 354 -8.05 -12.98 -2.08
N GLN A 355 -9.15 -12.27 -1.83
CA GLN A 355 -9.16 -11.15 -0.90
C GLN A 355 -8.74 -11.60 0.51
N ILE A 356 -9.22 -12.76 0.97
CA ILE A 356 -8.80 -13.37 2.22
C ILE A 356 -7.29 -13.68 2.22
N SER A 357 -6.78 -14.22 1.11
CA SER A 357 -5.43 -14.76 1.04
C SER A 357 -4.34 -13.72 0.68
N ILE A 358 -4.69 -12.50 0.22
CA ILE A 358 -3.70 -11.56 -0.31
C ILE A 358 -2.70 -11.11 0.75
N VAL A 359 -3.16 -10.87 1.98
CA VAL A 359 -2.31 -10.46 3.10
C VAL A 359 -1.31 -11.57 3.43
N ASP A 360 -1.78 -12.81 3.55
CA ASP A 360 -0.92 -13.96 3.83
C ASP A 360 0.11 -14.18 2.73
N LYS A 361 -0.30 -14.03 1.46
CA LYS A 361 0.61 -14.19 0.32
C LYS A 361 1.64 -13.08 0.22
N LEU A 362 1.30 -11.85 0.56
CA LEU A 362 2.26 -10.75 0.67
C LEU A 362 3.23 -10.96 1.84
N ASP A 363 2.72 -11.43 2.97
CA ASP A 363 3.52 -11.74 4.15
C ASP A 363 4.53 -12.86 3.87
N GLU A 364 4.09 -13.96 3.26
CA GLU A 364 4.92 -15.06 2.83
C GLU A 364 5.96 -14.62 1.79
N ALA A 365 5.52 -13.88 0.77
CA ALA A 365 6.39 -13.43 -0.31
C ALA A 365 7.49 -12.48 0.15
N LEU A 366 7.25 -11.68 1.18
CA LEU A 366 8.22 -10.74 1.75
C LEU A 366 8.81 -11.18 3.09
N SER A 367 8.78 -12.49 3.38
CA SER A 367 9.30 -13.04 4.64
C SER A 367 10.76 -12.67 4.96
N ASP A 368 11.58 -12.37 3.94
CA ASP A 368 13.00 -12.00 4.09
C ASP A 368 13.23 -10.48 4.26
N TYR A 369 12.16 -9.68 4.33
CA TYR A 369 12.23 -8.22 4.36
C TYR A 369 11.59 -7.64 5.61
N ALA A 370 12.14 -6.51 6.06
CA ALA A 370 11.47 -5.68 7.05
C ALA A 370 10.51 -4.74 6.33
N CYS A 371 9.20 -4.95 6.54
CA CYS A 371 8.14 -4.29 5.78
C CYS A 371 7.10 -3.65 6.69
N HIS A 372 6.62 -2.48 6.30
CA HIS A 372 5.36 -1.94 6.76
C HIS A 372 4.40 -1.79 5.58
N PHE A 373 3.30 -2.52 5.63
CA PHE A 373 2.21 -2.41 4.67
C PHE A 373 1.20 -1.39 5.18
N ILE A 374 0.88 -0.39 4.37
CA ILE A 374 -0.25 0.52 4.62
C ILE A 374 -1.24 0.30 3.49
N ILE A 375 -2.43 -0.17 3.83
CA ILE A 375 -3.43 -0.64 2.88
C ILE A 375 -4.70 0.19 3.06
N ALA A 376 -5.16 0.85 2.01
CA ALA A 376 -6.49 1.43 1.96
C ALA A 376 -7.44 0.41 1.32
N THR A 377 -8.55 0.07 2.00
CA THR A 377 -9.45 -0.99 1.55
C THR A 377 -10.90 -0.72 1.94
N HIS A 378 -11.81 -1.30 1.18
CA HIS A 378 -13.22 -1.45 1.52
C HIS A 378 -13.62 -2.92 1.78
N SER A 379 -12.65 -3.83 1.76
CA SER A 379 -12.91 -5.26 1.89
C SER A 379 -12.88 -5.71 3.34
N HIS A 380 -14.03 -6.15 3.86
CA HIS A 380 -14.12 -6.81 5.14
C HIS A 380 -13.34 -8.14 5.19
N PHE A 381 -13.12 -8.78 4.03
CA PHE A 381 -12.31 -10.00 3.95
C PHE A 381 -10.83 -9.76 4.24
N LEU A 382 -10.28 -8.59 3.87
CA LEU A 382 -8.90 -8.25 4.23
C LEU A 382 -8.78 -8.03 5.74
N VAL A 383 -9.78 -7.36 6.33
CA VAL A 383 -9.81 -7.05 7.78
C VAL A 383 -9.87 -8.32 8.61
N SER A 384 -10.67 -9.31 8.20
CA SER A 384 -10.87 -10.56 8.95
C SER A 384 -9.65 -11.50 8.99
N ASN A 385 -8.66 -11.29 8.12
CA ASN A 385 -7.49 -12.17 7.99
C ASN A 385 -6.14 -11.47 8.28
N LEU A 386 -6.16 -10.48 9.16
CA LEU A 386 -4.96 -9.76 9.53
C LEU A 386 -4.09 -10.55 10.51
N PRO A 387 -2.75 -10.57 10.35
CA PRO A 387 -1.87 -11.24 11.30
C PRO A 387 -1.99 -10.66 12.70
N GLN A 388 -2.16 -11.54 13.70
CA GLN A 388 -2.25 -11.14 15.10
C GLN A 388 -1.00 -10.38 15.57
N ASN A 389 -1.19 -9.43 16.49
CA ASN A 389 -0.12 -8.67 17.17
C ASN A 389 0.80 -7.81 16.28
N ARG A 390 0.60 -7.81 14.97
CA ARG A 390 1.38 -6.99 14.02
C ARG A 390 0.52 -6.29 12.98
N SER A 391 -0.77 -6.17 13.29
CA SER A 391 -1.74 -5.45 12.47
C SER A 391 -2.48 -4.41 13.28
N LYS A 392 -2.88 -3.33 12.61
CA LYS A 392 -3.74 -2.29 13.17
C LYS A 392 -4.72 -1.81 12.11
N VAL A 393 -5.97 -1.67 12.49
CA VAL A 393 -7.03 -1.13 11.64
C VAL A 393 -7.35 0.28 12.09
N PHE A 394 -7.55 1.19 11.14
CA PHE A 394 -7.95 2.56 11.36
C PHE A 394 -9.20 2.83 10.55
N ASP A 395 -10.26 3.26 11.21
CA ASP A 395 -11.44 3.79 10.53
C ASP A 395 -11.29 5.28 10.30
N ILE A 396 -11.53 5.73 9.07
CA ILE A 396 -11.58 7.15 8.70
C ILE A 396 -13.03 7.51 8.47
N GLU A 397 -13.59 8.28 9.38
CA GLU A 397 -14.98 8.68 9.35
C GLU A 397 -15.16 10.19 9.53
N TYR A 398 -16.37 10.68 9.30
CA TYR A 398 -16.76 12.04 9.64
C TYR A 398 -17.38 12.04 11.02
N ASP A 399 -16.93 12.96 11.88
CA ASP A 399 -17.59 13.24 13.15
C ASP A 399 -18.92 14.01 12.93
N ASP A 400 -19.64 14.29 14.01
CA ASP A 400 -20.93 15.04 13.96
C ASP A 400 -20.78 16.48 13.43
N ASP A 401 -19.57 17.05 13.45
CA ASP A 401 -19.22 18.37 12.92
C ASP A 401 -18.74 18.33 11.45
N GLU A 402 -18.89 17.20 10.74
CA GLU A 402 -18.37 16.93 9.39
C GLU A 402 -16.82 17.02 9.28
N LYS A 403 -16.10 16.87 10.39
CA LYS A 403 -14.64 16.79 10.40
C LYS A 403 -14.20 15.33 10.27
N ILE A 404 -13.02 15.11 9.69
CA ILE A 404 -12.44 13.77 9.62
C ILE A 404 -11.83 13.40 10.97
N GLU A 405 -12.23 12.26 11.47
CA GLU A 405 -11.63 11.56 12.59
C GLU A 405 -10.98 10.25 12.10
N ILE A 406 -9.91 9.83 12.79
CA ILE A 406 -9.26 8.55 12.54
C ILE A 406 -9.27 7.76 13.84
N VAL A 407 -10.13 6.76 13.88
CA VAL A 407 -10.34 5.93 15.06
C VAL A 407 -9.57 4.61 14.90
N PRO A 408 -8.60 4.31 15.78
CA PRO A 408 -7.98 2.99 15.78
C PRO A 408 -8.98 1.95 16.30
N GLU A 409 -9.15 0.85 15.57
CA GLU A 409 -9.86 -0.32 16.07
C GLU A 409 -9.01 -1.03 17.13
N GLU A 410 -9.52 -1.15 18.34
CA GLU A 410 -8.81 -1.74 19.47
C GLU A 410 -8.82 -3.28 19.43
N SER A 411 -9.80 -3.85 18.75
CA SER A 411 -10.03 -5.28 18.71
C SER A 411 -9.14 -5.97 17.68
N ASN A 412 -8.64 -7.16 18.03
CA ASN A 412 -7.98 -8.02 17.06
C ASN A 412 -9.03 -8.71 16.19
N THR A 413 -9.08 -8.33 14.91
CA THR A 413 -10.08 -8.83 13.95
C THR A 413 -9.77 -10.19 13.34
N TYR A 414 -8.65 -10.82 13.70
CA TYR A 414 -8.25 -12.12 13.16
C TYR A 414 -9.26 -13.21 13.46
N GLY A 415 -9.74 -13.86 12.41
CA GLY A 415 -10.72 -14.97 12.54
C GLY A 415 -12.16 -14.52 12.77
N TRP A 416 -12.43 -13.21 12.74
CA TRP A 416 -13.81 -12.73 12.82
C TRP A 416 -14.62 -13.14 11.58
N SER A 417 -15.92 -13.39 11.79
CA SER A 417 -16.81 -13.62 10.65
C SER A 417 -16.97 -12.36 9.81
N ALA A 418 -17.34 -12.53 8.55
CA ALA A 418 -17.61 -11.40 7.66
C ALA A 418 -18.71 -10.49 8.23
N GLU A 419 -19.75 -11.09 8.83
CA GLU A 419 -20.86 -10.35 9.45
C GLU A 419 -20.37 -9.54 10.66
N GLN A 420 -19.49 -10.11 11.48
CA GLN A 420 -18.92 -9.42 12.63
C GLN A 420 -18.06 -8.23 12.20
N VAL A 421 -17.18 -8.41 11.22
CA VAL A 421 -16.36 -7.31 10.66
C VAL A 421 -17.24 -6.21 10.07
N LEU A 422 -18.28 -6.58 9.32
CA LEU A 422 -19.22 -5.61 8.75
C LEU A 422 -19.95 -4.80 9.84
N LEU A 423 -20.34 -5.44 10.92
CA LEU A 423 -21.07 -4.79 12.00
C LEU A 423 -20.15 -3.96 12.91
N ASP A 424 -19.09 -4.59 13.46
CA ASP A 424 -18.29 -3.98 14.52
C ASP A 424 -17.23 -3.00 13.94
N VAL A 425 -16.70 -3.28 12.75
CA VAL A 425 -15.64 -2.47 12.13
C VAL A 425 -16.22 -1.48 11.12
N PHE A 426 -17.05 -1.95 10.18
CA PHE A 426 -17.65 -1.10 9.15
C PHE A 426 -18.96 -0.42 9.56
N LYS A 427 -19.48 -0.73 10.74
CA LYS A 427 -20.77 -0.21 11.28
C LYS A 427 -21.96 -0.45 10.33
N VAL A 428 -21.87 -1.49 9.49
CA VAL A 428 -22.90 -1.86 8.50
C VAL A 428 -23.71 -3.03 9.01
N GLY A 429 -24.96 -2.78 9.41
CA GLY A 429 -25.93 -3.83 9.71
C GLY A 429 -26.58 -4.37 8.44
N THR A 430 -26.77 -5.68 8.36
CA THR A 430 -27.53 -6.33 7.29
C THR A 430 -28.83 -6.94 7.84
N ASP A 431 -29.89 -6.96 7.05
CA ASP A 431 -31.25 -7.43 7.40
C ASP A 431 -31.33 -8.89 7.84
N ARG A 432 -30.25 -9.66 7.63
CA ARG A 432 -30.11 -11.07 8.02
C ARG A 432 -28.87 -11.36 8.86
N ASN A 433 -28.30 -10.32 9.46
CA ASN A 433 -27.11 -10.47 10.28
C ASN A 433 -27.46 -11.21 11.58
N LYS A 434 -27.13 -12.50 11.63
CA LYS A 434 -27.33 -13.33 12.84
C LYS A 434 -26.56 -12.79 14.03
N TYR A 435 -25.37 -12.28 13.81
CA TYR A 435 -24.53 -11.70 14.84
C TYR A 435 -25.18 -10.46 15.47
N LEU A 436 -25.75 -9.56 14.66
CA LEU A 436 -26.53 -8.43 15.18
C LEU A 436 -27.72 -8.89 16.03
N ALA A 437 -28.44 -9.93 15.56
CA ALA A 437 -29.56 -10.51 16.33
C ALA A 437 -29.11 -11.11 17.67
N GLU A 438 -27.94 -11.74 17.72
CA GLU A 438 -27.35 -12.27 18.96
C GLU A 438 -26.89 -11.13 19.89
N VAL A 439 -26.24 -10.09 19.37
CA VAL A 439 -25.82 -8.90 20.14
C VAL A 439 -27.04 -8.22 20.76
N VAL A 440 -28.08 -7.97 19.98
CA VAL A 440 -29.34 -7.38 20.46
C VAL A 440 -30.04 -8.30 21.49
N GLY A 441 -30.11 -9.61 21.22
CA GLY A 441 -30.68 -10.60 22.12
C GLY A 441 -29.95 -10.67 23.45
N ASN A 442 -28.61 -10.76 23.43
CA ASN A 442 -27.80 -10.77 24.65
C ASN A 442 -27.94 -9.47 25.48
N LEU A 443 -27.99 -8.31 24.78
CA LEU A 443 -28.21 -7.04 25.46
C LEU A 443 -29.58 -7.03 26.16
N MET A 444 -30.65 -7.44 25.47
CA MET A 444 -31.98 -7.52 26.04
C MET A 444 -32.04 -8.47 27.24
N GLU A 445 -31.37 -9.63 27.16
CA GLU A 445 -31.30 -10.61 28.27
C GLU A 445 -30.58 -10.01 29.49
N ARG A 446 -29.41 -9.37 29.29
CA ARG A 446 -28.64 -8.74 30.38
C ARG A 446 -29.40 -7.59 31.03
N ILE A 447 -30.13 -6.79 30.25
CA ILE A 447 -31.00 -5.72 30.75
C ILE A 447 -32.12 -6.31 31.56
N GLY A 448 -32.80 -7.34 31.03
CA GLY A 448 -33.91 -8.03 31.73
C GLY A 448 -33.47 -8.64 33.06
N ASN A 449 -32.24 -9.15 33.11
CA ASN A 449 -31.65 -9.76 34.32
C ASN A 449 -31.04 -8.74 35.29
N LYS A 450 -30.99 -7.43 34.93
CA LYS A 450 -30.29 -6.36 35.67
C LYS A 450 -28.79 -6.65 35.90
N ASP A 451 -28.15 -7.34 34.95
CA ASP A 451 -26.76 -7.80 35.02
C ASP A 451 -25.88 -6.98 34.07
N ILE A 452 -26.08 -5.67 34.04
CA ILE A 452 -25.31 -4.75 33.19
C ILE A 452 -25.01 -3.46 33.97
N LEU A 453 -23.77 -2.99 33.89
CA LEU A 453 -23.38 -1.74 34.51
C LEU A 453 -23.90 -0.54 33.71
N PRO A 454 -24.26 0.60 34.35
CA PRO A 454 -24.78 1.78 33.66
C PRO A 454 -23.85 2.29 32.52
N ASP A 455 -22.53 2.29 32.75
CA ASP A 455 -21.54 2.75 31.76
C ASP A 455 -21.51 1.82 30.53
N GLU A 456 -21.62 0.50 30.73
CA GLU A 456 -21.69 -0.46 29.61
C GLU A 456 -23.01 -0.34 28.82
N VAL A 457 -24.10 0.13 29.46
CA VAL A 457 -25.37 0.38 28.76
C VAL A 457 -25.20 1.53 27.78
N GLY A 458 -24.57 2.63 28.18
CA GLY A 458 -24.33 3.81 27.33
C GLY A 458 -23.59 3.46 26.05
N GLU A 459 -22.45 2.79 26.15
CA GLU A 459 -21.65 2.35 25.00
C GLU A 459 -22.44 1.43 24.06
N LYS A 460 -23.23 0.50 24.61
CA LYS A 460 -24.03 -0.42 23.79
C LYS A 460 -25.20 0.26 23.11
N LEU A 461 -25.83 1.25 23.74
CA LEU A 461 -26.92 2.03 23.14
C LEU A 461 -26.37 2.92 22.00
N GLU A 462 -25.22 3.56 22.20
CA GLU A 462 -24.55 4.33 21.16
C GLU A 462 -24.19 3.45 19.94
N PHE A 463 -23.61 2.28 20.18
CA PHE A 463 -23.36 1.28 19.13
C PHE A 463 -24.64 0.94 18.36
N LEU A 464 -25.74 0.59 19.07
CA LEU A 464 -27.01 0.27 18.43
C LEU A 464 -27.60 1.46 17.65
N GLN A 465 -27.42 2.69 18.14
CA GLN A 465 -27.85 3.90 17.45
C GLN A 465 -27.11 4.08 16.11
N ASN A 466 -25.79 3.88 16.11
CA ASN A 466 -24.96 3.95 14.91
C ASN A 466 -25.36 2.86 13.89
N VAL A 467 -25.59 1.62 14.36
CA VAL A 467 -26.07 0.54 13.50
C VAL A 467 -27.45 0.89 12.91
N ALA A 468 -28.38 1.39 13.72
CA ALA A 468 -29.73 1.76 13.25
C ALA A 468 -29.71 2.88 12.19
N ARG A 469 -28.78 3.81 12.25
CA ARG A 469 -28.60 4.84 11.18
C ARG A 469 -28.30 4.22 9.82
N ASN A 470 -27.58 3.12 9.78
CA ASN A 470 -27.14 2.44 8.55
C ASN A 470 -28.12 1.37 8.03
N LEU A 471 -29.09 0.93 8.85
CA LEU A 471 -30.10 -0.02 8.43
C LEU A 471 -31.21 0.66 7.59
N SER A 472 -31.72 -0.08 6.59
CA SER A 472 -32.88 0.37 5.80
C SER A 472 -34.10 0.60 6.67
N ASP A 473 -34.95 1.59 6.34
CA ASP A 473 -36.17 1.91 7.10
C ASP A 473 -37.21 0.76 7.13
N ILE A 474 -37.14 -0.15 6.16
CA ILE A 474 -37.97 -1.35 6.11
C ILE A 474 -37.40 -2.53 6.87
N ASP A 475 -36.19 -2.43 7.39
CA ASP A 475 -35.51 -3.50 8.12
C ASP A 475 -36.19 -3.79 9.46
N PRO A 476 -36.61 -5.05 9.73
CA PRO A 476 -37.24 -5.41 11.00
C PRO A 476 -36.31 -5.12 12.20
N MET A 477 -34.99 -5.33 12.07
CA MET A 477 -34.03 -5.12 13.14
C MET A 477 -33.93 -3.64 13.54
N LYS A 478 -34.02 -2.71 12.57
CA LYS A 478 -34.07 -1.28 12.85
C LYS A 478 -35.24 -0.90 13.79
N ARG A 479 -36.38 -1.54 13.59
CA ARG A 479 -37.55 -1.32 14.47
C ARG A 479 -37.29 -1.84 15.88
N VAL A 480 -36.69 -3.02 15.98
CA VAL A 480 -36.35 -3.61 17.31
C VAL A 480 -35.33 -2.70 18.03
N ILE A 481 -34.29 -2.27 17.35
CA ILE A 481 -33.27 -1.37 17.92
C ILE A 481 -33.91 -0.04 18.35
N ARG A 482 -34.77 0.57 17.52
CA ARG A 482 -35.49 1.80 17.90
C ARG A 482 -36.32 1.62 19.15
N SER A 483 -37.08 0.52 19.25
CA SER A 483 -37.87 0.25 20.47
C SER A 483 -36.99 0.10 21.71
N ILE A 484 -35.79 -0.47 21.58
CA ILE A 484 -34.84 -0.53 22.70
C ILE A 484 -34.38 0.88 23.07
N LEU A 485 -33.95 1.69 22.11
CA LEU A 485 -33.47 3.05 22.35
C LEU A 485 -34.54 3.94 22.95
N GLU A 486 -35.79 3.83 22.48
CA GLU A 486 -36.96 4.56 23.04
C GLU A 486 -37.26 4.16 24.48
N SER A 487 -37.19 2.86 24.84
CA SER A 487 -37.42 2.39 26.20
C SER A 487 -36.40 2.94 27.21
N PHE A 488 -35.17 3.21 26.79
CA PHE A 488 -34.16 3.80 27.66
C PHE A 488 -34.27 5.34 27.75
N ALA A 489 -34.79 6.00 26.72
CA ALA A 489 -35.04 7.44 26.78
C ALA A 489 -36.21 7.81 27.71
N GLU A 490 -37.19 6.91 27.88
CA GLU A 490 -38.33 7.11 28.80
C GLU A 490 -37.95 6.87 30.27
N ASP A 491 -36.86 6.12 30.56
CA ASP A 491 -36.43 5.85 31.95
C ASP A 491 -35.50 6.99 32.50
N GLU A 492 -35.11 7.97 31.70
CA GLU A 492 -34.32 9.16 32.11
C GLU A 492 -35.16 10.42 32.38
N GLU A 493 -36.49 10.41 32.14
CA GLU A 493 -37.44 11.46 32.56
C GLU A 493 -38.14 11.09 33.92
#